data_56ae2ed39d55423b39aab8344c52815d
#
_entry.id   56ae2ed39d55423b39aab8344c52815d
#
_cell.length_a   1.000
_cell.length_b   1.000
_cell.length_c   1.000
_cell.angle_alpha   90.00
_cell.angle_beta   90.00
_cell.angle_gamma   90.00
#
_symmetry.space_group_name_H-M   'P 1'
#
loop_
_entity.id
_entity.type
_entity.pdbx_description
1 polymer ?
#
loop_
_entity_poly.entity_id
_entity_poly.type
_entity_poly.pdbx_seq_one_letter_code
_entity_poly.pdbx_strand_id
1 'polypeptide(L)'
;MSKPKCWQDVPPATIAWGASALDVETGLWRSMRPVLDQNKCISCLKCWLQCPDSSIKTNEEGRVCGINMFFCKGCGVCAQVCPVGAISMHQEADFSNECREHGEDPGRVADHVK
;
A
#
# COMPACT_ATOMS: atom_id res chain seq x y z
N MET A 1 18.52 1.14 -7.60
CA MET A 1 19.55 0.12 -7.92
C MET A 1 19.36 -0.35 -9.35
N SER A 2 20.44 -0.52 -10.10
CA SER A 2 20.36 -1.09 -11.45
C SER A 2 20.03 -2.59 -11.36
N LYS A 3 19.17 -3.08 -12.26
CA LYS A 3 18.89 -4.52 -12.35
C LYS A 3 20.17 -5.27 -12.75
N PRO A 4 20.46 -6.42 -12.14
CA PRO A 4 21.58 -7.24 -12.54
C PRO A 4 21.44 -7.65 -14.00
N LYS A 5 22.52 -7.56 -14.78
CA LYS A 5 22.54 -7.90 -16.21
C LYS A 5 22.95 -9.35 -16.46
N CYS A 6 23.65 -9.94 -15.52
CA CYS A 6 24.12 -11.31 -15.60
C CYS A 6 24.17 -11.95 -14.19
N TRP A 7 24.37 -13.25 -14.14
CA TRP A 7 24.36 -13.98 -12.86
C TRP A 7 25.51 -13.57 -11.92
N GLN A 8 26.61 -13.06 -12.46
CA GLN A 8 27.76 -12.59 -11.67
C GLN A 8 27.44 -11.31 -10.88
N ASP A 9 26.45 -10.54 -11.35
CA ASP A 9 26.02 -9.31 -10.68
C ASP A 9 25.05 -9.59 -9.50
N VAL A 10 24.60 -10.84 -9.37
CA VAL A 10 23.69 -11.24 -8.32
C VAL A 10 24.47 -11.50 -7.02
N PRO A 11 24.04 -10.94 -5.87
CA PRO A 11 24.69 -11.23 -4.60
C PRO A 11 24.74 -12.74 -4.29
N PRO A 12 25.83 -13.24 -3.73
CA PRO A 12 25.93 -14.65 -3.37
C PRO A 12 24.89 -15.05 -2.32
N ALA A 13 24.46 -16.30 -2.36
CA ALA A 13 23.53 -16.89 -1.39
C ALA A 13 22.17 -16.16 -1.25
N THR A 14 21.66 -15.57 -2.34
CA THR A 14 20.37 -14.86 -2.36
C THR A 14 20.24 -13.70 -1.35
N ILE A 15 21.37 -13.14 -0.90
CA ILE A 15 21.37 -11.98 0.00
C ILE A 15 20.94 -10.75 -0.80
N ALA A 16 19.82 -10.15 -0.42
CA ALA A 16 19.35 -8.89 -0.98
C ALA A 16 19.92 -7.69 -0.19
N TRP A 17 20.01 -6.55 -0.86
CA TRP A 17 20.37 -5.31 -0.20
C TRP A 17 19.29 -4.89 0.80
N GLY A 18 19.69 -4.26 1.90
CA GLY A 18 18.77 -3.73 2.89
C GLY A 18 17.70 -2.84 2.25
N ALA A 19 16.45 -2.97 2.71
CA ALA A 19 15.28 -2.23 2.23
C ALA A 19 14.88 -2.48 0.75
N SER A 20 15.47 -3.45 0.06
CA SER A 20 15.11 -3.78 -1.33
C SER A 20 13.64 -4.18 -1.51
N ALA A 21 12.99 -4.70 -0.47
CA ALA A 21 11.57 -5.04 -0.48
C ALA A 21 10.65 -3.83 -0.64
N LEU A 22 11.12 -2.62 -0.32
CA LEU A 22 10.35 -1.39 -0.50
C LEU A 22 10.15 -1.02 -1.97
N ASP A 23 10.98 -1.58 -2.85
CA ASP A 23 10.87 -1.39 -4.31
C ASP A 23 9.92 -2.38 -4.99
N VAL A 24 9.38 -3.34 -4.24
CA VAL A 24 8.50 -4.37 -4.79
C VAL A 24 7.04 -3.96 -4.58
N GLU A 25 6.34 -3.70 -5.69
CA GLU A 25 4.92 -3.36 -5.69
C GLU A 25 4.06 -4.61 -5.42
N THR A 26 3.85 -4.93 -4.16
CA THR A 26 3.07 -6.10 -3.75
C THR A 26 1.56 -5.85 -3.83
N GLY A 27 1.14 -4.61 -4.00
CA GLY A 27 -0.26 -4.25 -4.26
C GLY A 27 -0.82 -4.83 -5.55
N LEU A 28 0.03 -5.21 -6.50
CA LEU A 28 -0.38 -5.91 -7.73
C LEU A 28 -0.99 -7.30 -7.48
N TRP A 29 -0.79 -7.87 -6.31
CA TRP A 29 -1.30 -9.20 -5.96
C TRP A 29 -2.76 -9.19 -5.49
N ARG A 30 -3.35 -8.00 -5.23
CA ARG A 30 -4.73 -7.92 -4.74
C ARG A 30 -5.74 -8.26 -5.82
N SER A 31 -6.84 -8.86 -5.41
CA SER A 31 -8.04 -9.09 -6.23
C SER A 31 -9.19 -8.16 -5.85
N MET A 32 -9.18 -7.66 -4.63
CA MET A 32 -10.16 -6.72 -4.09
C MET A 32 -9.47 -5.42 -3.68
N ARG A 33 -10.09 -4.29 -3.97
CA ARG A 33 -9.58 -2.95 -3.65
C ARG A 33 -10.45 -2.28 -2.59
N PRO A 34 -9.87 -1.78 -1.48
CA PRO A 34 -10.60 -0.93 -0.56
C PRO A 34 -10.71 0.48 -1.13
N VAL A 35 -11.91 1.05 -1.03
CA VAL A 35 -12.20 2.45 -1.40
C VAL A 35 -12.65 3.19 -0.14
N LEU A 36 -11.96 4.28 0.19
CA LEU A 36 -12.23 5.10 1.36
C LEU A 36 -13.16 6.27 0.99
N ASP A 37 -14.28 6.38 1.68
CA ASP A 37 -15.16 7.56 1.64
C ASP A 37 -14.74 8.52 2.77
N GLN A 38 -14.08 9.61 2.39
CA GLN A 38 -13.60 10.63 3.32
C GLN A 38 -14.73 11.33 4.08
N ASN A 39 -15.92 11.43 3.48
CA ASN A 39 -17.06 12.11 4.10
C ASN A 39 -17.63 11.32 5.29
N LYS A 40 -17.51 9.99 5.25
CA LYS A 40 -17.96 9.09 6.33
C LYS A 40 -16.86 8.85 7.37
N CYS A 41 -15.62 9.08 7.04
CA CYS A 41 -14.48 8.75 7.88
C CYS A 41 -14.43 9.66 9.12
N ILE A 42 -14.41 9.06 10.30
CA ILE A 42 -14.25 9.75 11.58
C ILE A 42 -12.81 9.74 12.11
N SER A 43 -11.88 9.21 11.32
CA SER A 43 -10.45 9.10 11.67
C SER A 43 -10.18 8.43 13.03
N CYS A 44 -10.92 7.37 13.32
CA CYS A 44 -10.76 6.60 14.58
C CYS A 44 -9.50 5.72 14.60
N LEU A 45 -8.76 5.65 13.50
CA LEU A 45 -7.50 4.91 13.33
C LEU A 45 -7.57 3.38 13.51
N LYS A 46 -8.74 2.79 13.65
CA LYS A 46 -8.88 1.32 13.77
C LYS A 46 -8.34 0.60 12.54
N CYS A 47 -8.63 1.11 11.34
CA CYS A 47 -8.10 0.56 10.09
C CYS A 47 -6.58 0.67 10.02
N TRP A 48 -6.01 1.76 10.50
CA TRP A 48 -4.57 1.98 10.55
C TRP A 48 -3.87 0.97 11.48
N LEU A 49 -4.42 0.76 12.68
CA LEU A 49 -3.88 -0.19 13.66
C LEU A 49 -3.96 -1.64 13.20
N GLN A 50 -5.00 -1.99 12.43
CA GLN A 50 -5.27 -3.37 12.02
C GLN A 50 -4.70 -3.71 10.64
N CYS A 51 -4.16 -2.75 9.91
CA CYS A 51 -3.61 -3.01 8.58
C CYS A 51 -2.32 -3.83 8.67
N PRO A 52 -2.26 -5.06 8.11
CA PRO A 52 -1.07 -5.91 8.18
C PRO A 52 0.11 -5.35 7.38
N ASP A 53 -0.16 -4.53 6.35
CA ASP A 53 0.86 -3.96 5.47
C ASP A 53 1.14 -2.48 5.75
N SER A 54 0.58 -1.92 6.83
CA SER A 54 0.69 -0.49 7.16
C SER A 54 0.36 0.44 5.99
N SER A 55 -0.62 0.04 5.18
CA SER A 55 -0.98 0.74 3.93
C SER A 55 -1.95 1.90 4.13
N ILE A 56 -2.44 2.15 5.33
CA ILE A 56 -3.32 3.29 5.61
C ILE A 56 -2.48 4.54 5.83
N LYS A 57 -2.73 5.56 5.01
CA LYS A 57 -2.03 6.85 5.09
C LYS A 57 -2.73 7.77 6.08
N THR A 58 -1.94 8.42 6.91
CA THR A 58 -2.41 9.47 7.83
C THR A 58 -1.65 10.76 7.57
N ASN A 59 -2.30 11.90 7.83
CA ASN A 59 -1.65 13.20 7.80
C ASN A 59 -0.98 13.51 9.15
N GLU A 60 -0.30 14.66 9.22
CA GLU A 60 0.38 15.13 10.45
C GLU A 60 -0.59 15.35 11.61
N GLU A 61 -1.87 15.61 11.32
CA GLU A 61 -2.93 15.76 12.31
C GLU A 61 -3.50 14.43 12.83
N GLY A 62 -3.00 13.30 12.32
CA GLY A 62 -3.48 11.96 12.67
C GLY A 62 -4.80 11.58 11.99
N ARG A 63 -5.21 12.27 10.94
CA ARG A 63 -6.41 11.93 10.17
C ARG A 63 -6.08 10.94 9.06
N VAL A 64 -6.94 9.96 8.84
CA VAL A 64 -6.82 9.04 7.71
C VAL A 64 -7.07 9.80 6.42
N CYS A 65 -6.10 9.82 5.52
CA CYS A 65 -6.16 10.54 4.24
C CYS A 65 -6.22 9.63 3.01
N GLY A 66 -5.97 8.35 3.16
CA GLY A 66 -6.03 7.44 2.03
C GLY A 66 -5.43 6.07 2.30
N ILE A 67 -5.30 5.28 1.25
CA ILE A 67 -4.76 3.94 1.28
C ILE A 67 -3.63 3.84 0.26
N ASN A 68 -2.46 3.36 0.71
CA ASN A 68 -1.32 3.12 -0.16
C ASN A 68 -1.55 1.86 -1.00
N MET A 69 -1.91 2.05 -2.26
CA MET A 69 -2.21 0.93 -3.18
C MET A 69 -0.96 0.19 -3.65
N PHE A 70 0.23 0.74 -3.45
CA PHE A 70 1.49 0.08 -3.77
C PHE A 70 1.71 -1.18 -2.91
N PHE A 71 1.33 -1.14 -1.65
CA PHE A 71 1.48 -2.25 -0.72
C PHE A 71 0.17 -2.93 -0.31
N CYS A 72 -0.98 -2.30 -0.46
CA CYS A 72 -2.26 -2.86 -0.06
C CYS A 72 -2.57 -4.17 -0.78
N LYS A 73 -2.83 -5.25 -0.04
CA LYS A 73 -3.18 -6.57 -0.56
C LYS A 73 -4.69 -6.80 -0.71
N GLY A 74 -5.51 -5.84 -0.29
CA GLY A 74 -6.97 -5.98 -0.37
C GLY A 74 -7.53 -7.02 0.59
N CYS A 75 -6.93 -7.21 1.77
CA CYS A 75 -7.36 -8.23 2.74
C CYS A 75 -8.73 -7.98 3.36
N GLY A 76 -9.26 -6.75 3.27
CA GLY A 76 -10.58 -6.39 3.77
C GLY A 76 -10.69 -6.10 5.27
N VAL A 77 -9.61 -6.25 6.04
CA VAL A 77 -9.63 -6.00 7.49
C VAL A 77 -10.06 -4.57 7.81
N CYS A 78 -9.52 -3.59 7.07
CA CYS A 78 -9.87 -2.18 7.28
C CYS A 78 -11.36 -1.89 7.08
N ALA A 79 -11.99 -2.53 6.09
CA ALA A 79 -13.44 -2.42 5.88
C ALA A 79 -14.24 -3.08 7.00
N GLN A 80 -13.76 -4.23 7.47
CA GLN A 80 -14.42 -5.01 8.53
C GLN A 80 -14.41 -4.27 9.88
N VAL A 81 -13.31 -3.61 10.22
CA VAL A 81 -13.16 -2.92 11.51
C VAL A 81 -13.68 -1.48 11.50
N CYS A 82 -14.08 -0.95 10.36
CA CYS A 82 -14.59 0.41 10.26
C CYS A 82 -15.97 0.55 10.91
N PRO A 83 -16.13 1.32 12.00
CA PRO A 83 -17.39 1.40 12.73
C PRO A 83 -18.47 2.18 11.98
N VAL A 84 -18.08 3.04 11.04
CA VAL A 84 -18.98 3.89 10.25
C VAL A 84 -19.16 3.43 8.80
N GLY A 85 -18.54 2.30 8.43
CA GLY A 85 -18.61 1.78 7.07
C GLY A 85 -18.04 2.73 6.00
N ALA A 86 -16.99 3.47 6.34
CA ALA A 86 -16.33 4.41 5.43
C ALA A 86 -15.46 3.72 4.37
N ILE A 87 -15.18 2.44 4.52
CA ILE A 87 -14.35 1.67 3.59
C ILE A 87 -15.20 0.57 2.97
N SER A 88 -15.29 0.56 1.65
CA SER A 88 -15.97 -0.47 0.86
C SER A 88 -14.97 -1.26 0.03
N MET A 89 -15.24 -2.55 -0.19
CA MET A 89 -14.41 -3.42 -1.01
C MET A 89 -15.02 -3.56 -2.40
N HIS A 90 -14.20 -3.37 -3.43
CA HIS A 90 -14.58 -3.50 -4.84
C HIS A 90 -13.64 -4.46 -5.55
N GLN A 91 -14.06 -5.01 -6.68
CA GLN A 91 -13.20 -5.85 -7.51
C GLN A 91 -12.07 -5.00 -8.11
N GLU A 92 -10.84 -5.47 -8.04
CA GLU A 92 -9.70 -4.78 -8.67
C GLU A 92 -9.88 -4.64 -10.19
N ALA A 93 -10.55 -5.59 -10.82
CA ALA A 93 -10.85 -5.58 -12.24
C ALA A 93 -11.67 -4.37 -12.70
N ASP A 94 -12.51 -3.80 -11.83
CA ASP A 94 -13.31 -2.62 -12.13
C ASP A 94 -12.46 -1.36 -12.33
N PHE A 95 -11.23 -1.37 -11.82
CA PHE A 95 -10.24 -0.29 -11.91
C PHE A 95 -9.14 -0.56 -12.96
N SER A 96 -9.25 -1.65 -13.73
CA SER A 96 -8.23 -2.05 -14.70
C SER A 96 -8.04 -1.05 -15.85
N ASN A 97 -9.02 -0.18 -16.09
CA ASN A 97 -8.96 0.86 -17.11
C ASN A 97 -8.32 2.16 -16.62
N GLU A 98 -8.09 2.30 -15.32
CA GLU A 98 -7.22 3.36 -14.83
C GLU A 98 -5.80 3.00 -15.24
N CYS A 99 -5.23 3.76 -16.16
CA CYS A 99 -3.82 3.65 -16.51
C CYS A 99 -3.04 3.62 -15.19
N ARG A 100 -2.43 2.48 -14.89
CA ARG A 100 -1.45 2.38 -13.83
C ARG A 100 -0.26 3.19 -14.29
N GLU A 101 -0.35 4.48 -14.09
CA GLU A 101 0.85 5.28 -14.13
C GLU A 101 1.72 4.70 -13.03
N HIS A 102 2.87 4.16 -13.43
CA HIS A 102 3.99 3.86 -12.52
C HIS A 102 4.48 5.21 -11.99
N GLY A 103 3.53 5.98 -11.45
CA GLY A 103 3.72 7.27 -10.87
C GLY A 103 4.23 7.09 -9.47
N GLU A 104 5.30 7.72 -9.21
CA GLU A 104 5.86 8.02 -7.91
C GLU A 104 4.74 8.11 -6.88
N ASP A 105 4.62 7.05 -6.06
CA ASP A 105 3.81 7.16 -4.86
C ASP A 105 4.50 8.19 -3.96
N PRO A 106 3.91 9.37 -3.72
CA PRO A 106 4.51 10.38 -2.84
C PRO A 106 4.67 9.90 -1.40
N GLY A 107 4.15 8.74 -1.08
CA GLY A 107 4.38 8.03 0.17
C GLY A 107 5.48 6.97 0.10
N ARG A 108 6.22 6.90 -1.00
CA ARG A 108 7.39 6.02 -1.09
C ARG A 108 8.46 6.56 -0.15
N VAL A 109 8.65 5.83 0.86
CA VAL A 109 9.40 6.03 2.09
C VAL A 109 10.85 6.47 1.88
N ALA A 110 11.07 7.64 1.30
CA ALA A 110 12.37 8.29 1.45
C ALA A 110 12.59 8.76 2.91
N ASP A 111 11.51 8.86 3.70
CA ASP A 111 11.55 9.47 5.03
C ASP A 111 11.68 8.48 6.19
N HIS A 112 11.64 7.15 5.94
CA HIS A 112 11.79 6.16 7.01
C HIS A 112 13.22 5.63 7.20
N VAL A 113 14.19 6.15 6.48
CA VAL A 113 15.61 5.80 6.61
C VAL A 113 16.40 6.99 7.17
N LYS A 114 15.83 7.65 8.16
CA LYS A 114 16.60 8.58 8.99
C LYS A 114 16.70 8.06 10.40
#